data_be51250bdcca93a7a3566c44ef5d69e7
#
_entry.id   be51250bdcca93a7a3566c44ef5d69e7
#
_cell.length_a   1.000
_cell.length_b   1.000
_cell.length_c   1.000
_cell.angle_alpha   90.00
_cell.angle_beta   90.00
_cell.angle_gamma   90.00
#
_symmetry.space_group_name_H-M   'P 1'
#
loop_
_entity.id
_entity.type
_entity.pdbx_description
1 polymer ?
#
loop_
_entity_poly.entity_id
_entity_poly.type
_entity_poly.pdbx_seq_one_letter_code
_entity_poly.pdbx_strand_id
1 'polypeptide(L)'
;MLSQNMPFFKFRQQPIWGFMFDERIAVLGVTNKESNTVCFNIAAIDFAFRTNQPLVIEQFALHEFRHLYQFGEIESYNNGNYDGAENIDKVKRWAYEHEHYIGPENNGNSTLNQYYDQDLEFDAFTFSYAAMRFKYNSLPEYIEMPKYYIGKYEAIAKDWDKKFSEIFK
;
A
#
# COMPACT_ATOMS: atom_id res chain seq x y z
N MET A 1 7.71 -2.45 15.54
CA MET A 1 8.56 -3.65 15.46
C MET A 1 8.37 -4.48 14.16
N LEU A 2 7.55 -4.06 13.22
CA LEU A 2 7.40 -4.78 11.93
C LEU A 2 8.51 -4.45 10.92
N SER A 3 9.23 -3.34 11.09
CA SER A 3 10.14 -2.82 10.06
C SER A 3 11.57 -3.40 10.06
N GLN A 4 12.03 -4.02 11.14
CA GLN A 4 13.44 -4.40 11.25
C GLN A 4 13.80 -5.76 10.63
N ASN A 5 12.80 -6.61 10.37
CA ASN A 5 13.03 -7.96 9.84
C ASN A 5 12.36 -8.25 8.49
N MET A 6 11.79 -7.23 7.83
CA MET A 6 11.18 -7.42 6.52
C MET A 6 12.12 -6.89 5.43
N PRO A 7 12.83 -7.77 4.68
CA PRO A 7 13.74 -7.35 3.61
C PRO A 7 13.04 -6.58 2.47
N PHE A 8 11.69 -6.62 2.41
CA PHE A 8 10.87 -5.84 1.48
C PHE A 8 10.61 -4.40 1.92
N PHE A 9 11.08 -4.01 3.11
CA PHE A 9 11.00 -2.67 3.67
C PHE A 9 12.40 -2.15 3.98
N LYS A 10 13.28 -2.12 2.99
CA LYS A 10 14.48 -1.31 3.10
C LYS A 10 14.09 0.16 3.01
N PHE A 11 13.51 0.68 4.07
CA PHE A 11 13.36 2.12 4.18
C PHE A 11 14.76 2.75 4.20
N ARG A 12 15.06 3.55 3.22
CA ARG A 12 16.29 4.35 3.22
C ARG A 12 16.30 5.33 4.38
N GLN A 13 15.12 5.77 4.77
CA GLN A 13 14.87 6.59 5.96
C GLN A 13 13.66 6.04 6.70
N GLN A 14 13.68 6.13 8.03
CA GLN A 14 12.50 5.78 8.83
C GLN A 14 11.37 6.76 8.49
N PRO A 15 10.16 6.26 8.20
CA PRO A 15 9.03 7.14 7.91
C PRO A 15 8.66 7.96 9.14
N ILE A 16 8.23 9.17 8.89
CA ILE A 16 7.63 10.04 9.89
C ILE A 16 6.14 9.72 9.94
N TRP A 17 5.66 9.39 11.13
CA TRP A 17 4.24 9.14 11.37
C TRP A 17 3.55 10.41 11.80
N GLY A 18 2.44 10.73 11.16
CA GLY A 18 1.64 11.90 11.47
C GLY A 18 0.15 11.57 11.53
N PHE A 19 -0.59 12.57 11.96
CA PHE A 19 -2.04 12.54 11.95
C PHE A 19 -2.57 13.77 11.20
N MET A 20 -3.65 13.56 10.46
CA MET A 20 -4.39 14.61 9.79
C MET A 20 -5.87 14.52 10.19
N PHE A 21 -6.61 15.56 9.94
CA PHE A 21 -8.04 15.55 10.05
C PHE A 21 -8.66 15.86 8.69
N ASP A 22 -9.46 14.92 8.18
CA ASP A 22 -10.30 15.09 7.00
C ASP A 22 -11.69 14.53 7.35
N GLU A 23 -12.74 15.30 7.11
CA GLU A 23 -14.11 14.85 7.40
C GLU A 23 -14.55 13.67 6.55
N ARG A 24 -13.88 13.44 5.44
CA ARG A 24 -14.10 12.27 4.56
C ARG A 24 -13.50 11.02 5.18
N ILE A 25 -14.32 10.22 5.82
CA ILE A 25 -13.90 8.97 6.47
C ILE A 25 -13.35 7.91 5.48
N ALA A 26 -13.68 8.04 4.19
CA ALA A 26 -13.13 7.19 3.14
C ALA A 26 -11.65 7.49 2.84
N VAL A 27 -11.15 8.67 3.24
CA VAL A 27 -9.73 9.00 3.18
C VAL A 27 -9.07 8.50 4.46
N LEU A 28 -8.48 7.32 4.44
CA LEU A 28 -7.84 6.72 5.61
C LEU A 28 -6.55 7.44 6.00
N GLY A 29 -5.87 8.03 5.04
CA GLY A 29 -4.67 8.83 5.22
C GLY A 29 -3.98 9.14 3.90
N VAL A 30 -2.75 9.58 3.97
CA VAL A 30 -1.93 9.93 2.80
C VAL A 30 -0.46 9.65 3.08
N THR A 31 0.27 9.21 2.04
CA THR A 31 1.73 9.17 2.05
C THR A 31 2.29 10.34 1.26
N ASN A 32 3.18 11.10 1.89
CA ASN A 32 3.94 12.16 1.24
C ASN A 32 5.38 11.71 1.04
N LYS A 33 5.76 11.53 -0.23
CA LYS A 33 7.09 11.06 -0.61
C LYS A 33 8.18 12.05 -0.24
N GLU A 34 7.96 13.35 -0.51
CA GLU A 34 8.99 14.39 -0.33
C GLU A 34 9.40 14.51 1.14
N SER A 35 8.43 14.40 2.05
CA SER A 35 8.68 14.45 3.49
C SER A 35 8.89 13.07 4.14
N ASN A 36 8.79 11.98 3.37
CA ASN A 36 8.80 10.60 3.88
C ASN A 36 7.80 10.41 5.05
N THR A 37 6.61 10.98 4.91
CA THR A 37 5.60 11.03 5.96
C THR A 37 4.38 10.22 5.58
N VAL A 38 3.88 9.42 6.53
CA VAL A 38 2.56 8.76 6.45
C VAL A 38 1.65 9.41 7.48
N CYS A 39 0.58 10.03 7.02
CA CYS A 39 -0.43 10.66 7.86
C CYS A 39 -1.70 9.82 7.89
N PHE A 40 -2.19 9.55 9.08
CA PHE A 40 -3.48 8.87 9.30
C PHE A 40 -4.59 9.88 9.55
N ASN A 41 -5.74 9.65 8.94
CA ASN A 41 -6.92 10.46 9.19
C ASN A 41 -7.58 10.07 10.52
N ILE A 42 -7.58 10.98 11.48
CA ILE A 42 -8.18 10.75 12.81
C ILE A 42 -9.67 10.44 12.71
N ALA A 43 -10.42 11.09 11.81
CA ALA A 43 -11.84 10.81 11.64
C ALA A 43 -12.09 9.38 11.14
N ALA A 44 -11.26 8.87 10.23
CA ALA A 44 -11.35 7.51 9.75
C ALA A 44 -10.96 6.48 10.83
N ILE A 45 -9.93 6.77 11.63
CA ILE A 45 -9.55 5.95 12.78
C ILE A 45 -10.70 5.85 13.78
N ASP A 46 -11.27 6.99 14.18
CA ASP A 46 -12.41 7.03 15.13
C ASP A 46 -13.61 6.23 14.60
N PHE A 47 -13.93 6.40 13.31
CA PHE A 47 -14.98 5.62 12.66
C PHE A 47 -14.70 4.12 12.68
N ALA A 48 -13.47 3.70 12.33
CA ALA A 48 -13.09 2.28 12.35
C ALA A 48 -13.22 1.65 13.74
N PHE A 49 -12.83 2.36 14.79
CA PHE A 49 -13.01 1.88 16.17
C PHE A 49 -14.48 1.84 16.59
N ARG A 50 -15.28 2.84 16.27
CA ARG A 50 -16.73 2.85 16.60
C ARG A 50 -17.51 1.77 15.88
N THR A 51 -17.08 1.38 14.68
CA THR A 51 -17.70 0.30 13.89
C THR A 51 -17.10 -1.07 14.14
N ASN A 52 -16.19 -1.18 15.11
CA ASN A 52 -15.46 -2.42 15.44
C ASN A 52 -14.67 -3.00 14.27
N GLN A 53 -14.05 -2.12 13.47
CA GLN A 53 -13.27 -2.50 12.29
C GLN A 53 -11.79 -2.02 12.36
N PRO A 54 -11.07 -2.21 13.49
CA PRO A 54 -9.72 -1.66 13.67
C PRO A 54 -8.70 -2.23 12.67
N LEU A 55 -8.96 -3.41 12.10
CA LEU A 55 -8.06 -4.04 11.12
C LEU A 55 -7.94 -3.25 9.82
N VAL A 56 -8.93 -2.40 9.50
CA VAL A 56 -8.87 -1.49 8.34
C VAL A 56 -7.67 -0.54 8.46
N ILE A 57 -7.38 -0.06 9.68
CA ILE A 57 -6.25 0.83 9.93
C ILE A 57 -4.92 0.10 9.71
N GLU A 58 -4.81 -1.16 10.12
CA GLU A 58 -3.62 -1.96 9.87
C GLU A 58 -3.43 -2.23 8.38
N GLN A 59 -4.50 -2.58 7.67
CA GLN A 59 -4.44 -2.79 6.23
C GLN A 59 -4.00 -1.52 5.49
N PHE A 60 -4.55 -0.37 5.85
CA PHE A 60 -4.14 0.92 5.32
C PHE A 60 -2.65 1.18 5.59
N ALA A 61 -2.19 0.97 6.83
CA ALA A 61 -0.78 1.14 7.17
C ALA A 61 0.14 0.28 6.29
N LEU A 62 -0.23 -0.96 6.03
CA LEU A 62 0.52 -1.87 5.17
C LEU A 62 0.54 -1.39 3.71
N HIS A 63 -0.58 -0.85 3.21
CA HIS A 63 -0.68 -0.26 1.89
C HIS A 63 0.27 0.94 1.74
N GLU A 64 0.24 1.88 2.66
CA GLU A 64 1.10 3.06 2.65
C GLU A 64 2.59 2.70 2.83
N PHE A 65 2.89 1.69 3.64
CA PHE A 65 4.25 1.15 3.73
C PHE A 65 4.76 0.64 2.38
N ARG A 66 3.89 0.00 1.61
CA ARG A 66 4.29 -0.49 0.29
C ARG A 66 4.61 0.67 -0.64
N HIS A 67 3.86 1.78 -0.59
CA HIS A 67 4.18 2.99 -1.33
C HIS A 67 5.54 3.58 -0.96
N LEU A 68 5.89 3.65 0.31
CA LEU A 68 7.22 4.11 0.73
C LEU A 68 8.35 3.24 0.15
N TYR A 69 8.15 1.92 0.12
CA TYR A 69 9.08 1.01 -0.52
C TYR A 69 9.19 1.28 -2.03
N GLN A 70 8.05 1.39 -2.72
CA GLN A 70 8.01 1.69 -4.16
C GLN A 70 8.74 2.99 -4.49
N PHE A 71 8.52 4.03 -3.71
CA PHE A 71 9.20 5.32 -3.88
C PHE A 71 10.71 5.21 -3.67
N GLY A 72 11.16 4.41 -2.74
CA GLY A 72 12.58 4.11 -2.56
C GLY A 72 13.21 3.42 -3.78
N GLU A 73 12.50 2.46 -4.37
CA GLU A 73 12.94 1.76 -5.59
C GLU A 73 12.96 2.69 -6.81
N ILE A 74 11.91 3.53 -6.97
CA ILE A 74 11.84 4.55 -8.02
C ILE A 74 13.00 5.54 -7.90
N GLU A 75 13.27 6.04 -6.70
CA GLU A 75 14.39 6.94 -6.45
C GLU A 75 15.73 6.29 -6.76
N SER A 76 15.93 5.03 -6.36
CA SER A 76 17.12 4.25 -6.67
C SER A 76 17.33 4.11 -8.16
N TYR A 77 16.26 3.81 -8.88
CA TYR A 77 16.28 3.67 -10.34
C TYR A 77 16.62 5.01 -11.01
N ASN A 78 15.97 6.09 -10.64
CA ASN A 78 16.19 7.42 -11.22
C ASN A 78 17.60 7.95 -10.96
N ASN A 79 18.19 7.60 -9.82
CA ASN A 79 19.56 7.98 -9.44
C ASN A 79 20.64 7.03 -10.00
N GLY A 80 20.29 6.01 -10.77
CA GLY A 80 21.23 5.04 -11.33
C GLY A 80 21.85 4.08 -10.30
N ASN A 81 21.26 3.98 -9.10
CA ASN A 81 21.74 3.15 -7.98
C ASN A 81 20.84 1.93 -7.73
N TYR A 82 20.09 1.51 -8.75
CA TYR A 82 19.16 0.39 -8.63
C TYR A 82 19.91 -0.91 -8.35
N ASP A 83 19.54 -1.61 -7.25
CA ASP A 83 20.20 -2.83 -6.78
C ASP A 83 19.55 -4.14 -7.26
N GLY A 84 18.45 -4.03 -8.00
CA GLY A 84 17.74 -5.20 -8.56
C GLY A 84 16.81 -5.90 -7.56
N ALA A 85 16.40 -5.24 -6.48
CA ALA A 85 15.52 -5.83 -5.47
C ALA A 85 14.12 -6.19 -6.02
N GLU A 86 13.64 -5.42 -7.00
CA GLU A 86 12.39 -5.71 -7.73
C GLU A 86 12.69 -5.94 -9.22
N ASN A 87 11.68 -6.32 -10.00
CA ASN A 87 11.79 -6.39 -11.45
C ASN A 87 11.93 -4.98 -12.03
N ILE A 88 12.96 -4.73 -12.83
CA ILE A 88 13.27 -3.41 -13.40
C ILE A 88 12.12 -2.84 -14.24
N ASP A 89 11.39 -3.67 -14.99
CA ASP A 89 10.28 -3.20 -15.81
C ASP A 89 9.07 -2.82 -14.96
N LYS A 90 8.90 -3.46 -13.80
CA LYS A 90 7.91 -3.08 -12.79
C LYS A 90 8.25 -1.72 -12.19
N VAL A 91 9.52 -1.49 -11.81
CA VAL A 91 9.98 -0.20 -11.27
C VAL A 91 9.82 0.94 -12.28
N LYS A 92 10.09 0.68 -13.57
CA LYS A 92 9.86 1.66 -14.64
C LYS A 92 8.38 2.05 -14.76
N ARG A 93 7.45 1.07 -14.67
CA ARG A 93 6.01 1.36 -14.70
C ARG A 93 5.60 2.18 -13.47
N TRP A 94 6.07 1.82 -12.29
CA TRP A 94 5.83 2.62 -11.08
C TRP A 94 6.34 4.05 -11.20
N ALA A 95 7.56 4.26 -11.77
CA ALA A 95 8.11 5.59 -11.99
C ALA A 95 7.24 6.40 -12.94
N TYR A 96 6.80 5.81 -14.05
CA TYR A 96 5.90 6.44 -15.00
C TYR A 96 4.56 6.82 -14.35
N GLU A 97 3.93 5.90 -13.64
CA GLU A 97 2.65 6.14 -12.99
C GLU A 97 2.76 7.15 -11.85
N HIS A 98 3.88 7.17 -11.14
CA HIS A 98 4.14 8.18 -10.12
C HIS A 98 4.14 9.61 -10.69
N GLU A 99 4.69 9.80 -11.90
CA GLU A 99 4.68 11.10 -12.60
C GLU A 99 3.30 11.43 -13.20
N HIS A 100 2.50 10.41 -13.50
CA HIS A 100 1.20 10.54 -14.16
C HIS A 100 0.06 10.01 -13.28
N TYR A 101 0.20 10.15 -11.97
CA TYR A 101 -0.67 9.56 -10.98
C TYR A 101 -2.13 9.96 -11.14
N ILE A 102 -3.02 8.96 -11.13
CA ILE A 102 -4.47 9.14 -11.20
C ILE A 102 -5.02 8.92 -9.79
N GLY A 103 -5.45 10.01 -9.15
CA GLY A 103 -6.04 9.93 -7.82
C GLY A 103 -7.49 9.40 -7.85
N PRO A 104 -7.99 8.89 -6.71
CA PRO A 104 -9.34 8.35 -6.60
C PRO A 104 -10.43 9.43 -6.69
N GLU A 105 -10.09 10.70 -6.55
CA GLU A 105 -11.03 11.82 -6.47
C GLU A 105 -11.52 12.37 -7.83
N ASN A 106 -10.97 11.90 -8.93
CA ASN A 106 -11.36 12.37 -10.27
C ASN A 106 -12.68 11.73 -10.71
N ASN A 107 -13.75 12.29 -10.28
CA ASN A 107 -15.14 12.27 -10.76
C ASN A 107 -15.56 11.22 -11.80
N GLY A 108 -15.98 10.04 -11.36
CA GLY A 108 -16.74 9.07 -12.14
C GLY A 108 -16.23 7.63 -12.02
N ASN A 109 -17.10 6.65 -12.26
CA ASN A 109 -16.78 5.22 -12.13
C ASN A 109 -15.59 4.74 -12.99
N SER A 110 -15.29 5.42 -14.09
CA SER A 110 -14.14 5.11 -14.94
C SER A 110 -12.81 5.46 -14.26
N THR A 111 -12.77 6.53 -13.50
CA THR A 111 -11.56 7.00 -12.82
C THR A 111 -11.18 6.15 -11.61
N LEU A 112 -12.15 5.61 -10.88
CA LEU A 112 -11.87 4.66 -9.80
C LEU A 112 -11.22 3.38 -10.32
N ASN A 113 -11.70 2.84 -11.43
CA ASN A 113 -11.07 1.68 -12.06
C ASN A 113 -9.65 2.00 -12.54
N GLN A 114 -9.43 3.17 -13.14
CA GLN A 114 -8.09 3.61 -13.55
C GLN A 114 -7.15 3.78 -12.37
N TYR A 115 -7.65 4.29 -11.23
CA TYR A 115 -6.89 4.35 -9.99
C TYR A 115 -6.43 2.96 -9.53
N TYR A 116 -7.34 2.00 -9.42
CA TYR A 116 -7.02 0.63 -8.98
C TYR A 116 -6.21 -0.18 -10.00
N ASP A 117 -6.26 0.16 -11.29
CA ASP A 117 -5.51 -0.55 -12.34
C ASP A 117 -4.07 -0.03 -12.53
N GLN A 118 -3.67 1.06 -11.84
CA GLN A 118 -2.27 1.47 -11.81
C GLN A 118 -1.43 0.37 -11.14
N ASP A 119 -0.31 0.00 -11.73
CA ASP A 119 0.59 -1.02 -11.18
C ASP A 119 1.08 -0.64 -9.77
N LEU A 120 1.25 0.65 -9.52
CA LEU A 120 1.66 1.22 -8.24
C LEU A 120 0.62 0.94 -7.15
N GLU A 121 -0.64 1.26 -7.42
CA GLU A 121 -1.75 1.03 -6.49
C GLU A 121 -2.09 -0.46 -6.37
N PHE A 122 -2.15 -1.15 -7.51
CA PHE A 122 -2.45 -2.58 -7.56
C PHE A 122 -1.45 -3.39 -6.73
N ASP A 123 -0.16 -3.08 -6.79
CA ASP A 123 0.86 -3.75 -5.99
C ASP A 123 0.70 -3.44 -4.50
N ALA A 124 0.41 -2.18 -4.12
CA ALA A 124 0.21 -1.80 -2.72
C ALA A 124 -1.02 -2.47 -2.10
N PHE A 125 -2.14 -2.51 -2.83
CA PHE A 125 -3.34 -3.23 -2.41
C PHE A 125 -3.09 -4.73 -2.31
N THR A 126 -2.42 -5.33 -3.30
CA THR A 126 -2.11 -6.77 -3.29
C THR A 126 -1.22 -7.14 -2.12
N PHE A 127 -0.22 -6.32 -1.83
CA PHE A 127 0.68 -6.52 -0.70
C PHE A 127 -0.07 -6.47 0.63
N SER A 128 -0.85 -5.40 0.87
CA SER A 128 -1.61 -5.24 2.13
C SER A 128 -2.62 -6.37 2.32
N TYR A 129 -3.34 -6.75 1.25
CA TYR A 129 -4.24 -7.89 1.23
C TYR A 129 -3.55 -9.19 1.63
N ALA A 130 -2.42 -9.51 0.99
CA ALA A 130 -1.68 -10.74 1.26
C ALA A 130 -1.13 -10.77 2.69
N ALA A 131 -0.61 -9.66 3.19
CA ALA A 131 -0.09 -9.55 4.55
C ALA A 131 -1.18 -9.74 5.61
N MET A 132 -2.36 -9.15 5.42
CA MET A 132 -3.51 -9.32 6.33
C MET A 132 -3.99 -10.77 6.31
N ARG A 133 -4.12 -11.38 5.14
CA ARG A 133 -4.51 -12.78 5.02
C ARG A 133 -3.49 -13.71 5.68
N PHE A 134 -2.21 -13.51 5.46
CA PHE A 134 -1.15 -14.31 6.08
C PHE A 134 -1.17 -14.22 7.60
N LYS A 135 -1.33 -13.01 8.15
CA LYS A 135 -1.32 -12.77 9.58
C LYS A 135 -2.55 -13.34 10.31
N TYR A 136 -3.73 -13.16 9.73
CA TYR A 136 -5.01 -13.46 10.40
C TYR A 136 -5.69 -14.72 9.88
N ASN A 137 -5.15 -15.36 8.87
CA ASN A 137 -5.77 -16.48 8.14
C ASN A 137 -7.21 -16.18 7.66
N SER A 138 -7.53 -14.91 7.58
CA SER A 138 -8.83 -14.39 7.13
C SER A 138 -8.64 -12.95 6.67
N LEU A 139 -9.61 -12.44 5.92
CA LEU A 139 -9.64 -11.04 5.54
C LEU A 139 -10.53 -10.27 6.51
N PRO A 140 -10.22 -9.00 6.80
CA PRO A 140 -11.18 -8.11 7.41
C PRO A 140 -12.45 -8.07 6.56
N GLU A 141 -13.62 -7.99 7.21
CA GLU A 141 -14.91 -7.88 6.49
C GLU A 141 -14.96 -6.63 5.60
N TYR A 142 -14.19 -5.62 5.96
CA TYR A 142 -14.07 -4.38 5.19
C TYR A 142 -12.71 -4.35 4.50
N ILE A 143 -12.72 -4.57 3.20
CA ILE A 143 -11.59 -4.32 2.32
C ILE A 143 -12.01 -3.16 1.43
N GLU A 144 -11.25 -2.07 1.44
CA GLU A 144 -11.44 -0.94 0.51
C GLU A 144 -11.09 -1.33 -0.94
N MET A 145 -11.69 -2.39 -1.40
CA MET A 145 -11.44 -2.89 -2.74
C MET A 145 -12.74 -3.23 -3.44
N PRO A 146 -12.91 -2.83 -4.69
CA PRO A 146 -14.00 -3.35 -5.50
C PRO A 146 -13.92 -4.88 -5.54
N LYS A 147 -15.03 -5.57 -5.28
CA LYS A 147 -15.11 -7.05 -5.30
C LYS A 147 -14.52 -7.67 -6.58
N TYR A 148 -14.57 -6.94 -7.68
CA TYR A 148 -13.99 -7.33 -8.97
C TYR A 148 -12.47 -7.59 -8.89
N TYR A 149 -11.75 -6.87 -8.05
CA TYR A 149 -10.29 -7.00 -7.91
C TYR A 149 -9.87 -8.13 -6.99
N ILE A 150 -10.73 -8.62 -6.09
CA ILE A 150 -10.40 -9.67 -5.12
C ILE A 150 -9.81 -10.90 -5.80
N GLY A 151 -10.42 -11.37 -6.90
CA GLY A 151 -9.90 -12.52 -7.64
C GLY A 151 -8.52 -12.29 -8.25
N LYS A 152 -8.21 -11.06 -8.69
CA LYS A 152 -6.88 -10.70 -9.19
C LYS A 152 -5.86 -10.72 -8.05
N TYR A 153 -6.20 -10.20 -6.88
CA TYR A 153 -5.32 -10.19 -5.73
C TYR A 153 -5.06 -11.59 -5.17
N GLU A 154 -6.09 -12.45 -5.12
CA GLU A 154 -5.92 -13.83 -4.68
C GLU A 154 -4.93 -14.62 -5.54
N ALA A 155 -4.90 -14.37 -6.85
CA ALA A 155 -3.95 -15.01 -7.75
C ALA A 155 -2.50 -14.65 -7.40
N ILE A 156 -2.23 -13.36 -7.11
CA ILE A 156 -0.89 -12.85 -6.83
C ILE A 156 -0.51 -13.06 -5.35
N ALA A 157 -1.50 -13.05 -4.45
CA ALA A 157 -1.26 -13.23 -3.02
C ALA A 157 -0.56 -14.56 -2.68
N LYS A 158 -0.72 -15.58 -3.51
CA LYS A 158 0.01 -16.87 -3.35
C LYS A 158 1.53 -16.71 -3.45
N ASP A 159 2.00 -15.81 -4.29
CA ASP A 159 3.43 -15.52 -4.40
C ASP A 159 3.93 -14.78 -3.15
N TRP A 160 3.10 -13.91 -2.58
CA TRP A 160 3.38 -13.24 -1.31
C TRP A 160 3.36 -14.20 -0.13
N ASP A 161 2.43 -15.16 -0.09
CA ASP A 161 2.39 -16.19 0.97
C ASP A 161 3.70 -16.96 1.04
N LYS A 162 4.27 -17.31 -0.13
CA LYS A 162 5.57 -17.95 -0.19
C LYS A 162 6.68 -17.06 0.39
N LYS A 163 6.74 -15.79 -0.05
CA LYS A 163 7.72 -14.83 0.44
C LYS A 163 7.61 -14.61 1.95
N PHE A 164 6.38 -14.42 2.46
CA PHE A 164 6.16 -14.26 3.90
C PHE A 164 6.55 -15.52 4.68
N SER A 165 6.23 -16.71 4.18
CA SER A 165 6.61 -17.97 4.82
C SER A 165 8.13 -18.20 4.88
N GLU A 166 8.90 -17.64 3.95
CA GLU A 166 10.36 -17.70 3.97
C GLU A 166 10.98 -16.75 5.01
N ILE A 167 10.30 -15.65 5.31
CA ILE A 167 10.79 -14.60 6.23
C ILE A 167 10.44 -14.88 7.68
N PHE A 168 9.25 -15.41 7.92
CA PHE A 168 8.71 -15.62 9.26
C PHE A 168 8.92 -17.06 9.78
N LYS A 169 9.82 -17.81 9.16
CA LYS A 169 10.36 -19.06 9.70
C LYS A 169 11.37 -18.79 10.80
#